data_c982c8f47e7aa12e7d1ab3fd498baa3b
#
_entry.id   c982c8f47e7aa12e7d1ab3fd498baa3b
#
_cell.length_a   1.000
_cell.length_b   1.000
_cell.length_c   1.000
_cell.angle_alpha   90.00
_cell.angle_beta   90.00
_cell.angle_gamma   90.00
#
_symmetry.space_group_name_H-M   'P 1'
#
loop_
_entity.id
_entity.type
_entity.pdbx_description
1 polymer ?
#
loop_
_entity_poly.entity_id
_entity_poly.type
_entity_poly.pdbx_seq_one_letter_code
_entity_poly.pdbx_strand_id
1 'polypeptide(L)'
;MSLTLQEKILQAAAELFYSQGIRATGVDAIVKAANTTKMSLYKYFPSKDDLVLAFLRKRDEDFRTWFAGQVDSKADTPKAKLLAIFDVIGEWMAIPEFRGCAFINAAAEFPLEGNPVHQVSAEFYDQFRNYIADLAGQCGSNSPETLAQRLRLLVEGAIVSEQMKRYSGSAEQAKQAAIVLIEGSLRGIPGL
;
A
#
# COMPACT_ATOMS: atom_id res chain seq x y z
N MET A 1 0.43 26.43 6.10
CA MET A 1 1.54 26.34 7.09
C MET A 1 2.79 25.87 6.36
N SER A 2 3.96 26.42 6.67
CA SER A 2 5.22 25.92 6.10
C SER A 2 5.60 24.61 6.80
N LEU A 3 6.07 23.61 6.01
CA LEU A 3 6.58 22.35 6.56
C LEU A 3 7.76 22.59 7.49
N THR A 4 7.84 21.88 8.60
CA THR A 4 9.01 21.82 9.47
C THR A 4 10.19 21.19 8.73
N LEU A 5 11.40 21.35 9.23
CA LEU A 5 12.58 20.73 8.61
C LEU A 5 12.50 19.18 8.66
N GLN A 6 11.96 18.61 9.72
CA GLN A 6 11.73 17.18 9.83
C GLN A 6 10.80 16.67 8.73
N GLU A 7 9.67 17.34 8.51
CA GLU A 7 8.71 17.00 7.45
C GLU A 7 9.34 17.15 6.05
N LYS A 8 10.14 18.19 5.80
CA LYS A 8 10.84 18.36 4.52
C LYS A 8 11.82 17.22 4.25
N ILE A 9 12.57 16.77 5.28
CA ILE A 9 13.49 15.64 5.16
C ILE A 9 12.72 14.36 4.86
N LEU A 10 11.63 14.12 5.60
CA LEU A 10 10.79 12.93 5.41
C LEU A 10 10.14 12.91 4.03
N GLN A 11 9.63 14.04 3.55
CA GLN A 11 9.05 14.14 2.21
C GLN A 11 10.09 13.89 1.12
N ALA A 12 11.26 14.53 1.19
CA ALA A 12 12.33 14.31 0.22
C ALA A 12 12.81 12.84 0.20
N ALA A 13 12.90 12.22 1.39
CA ALA A 13 13.24 10.81 1.50
C ALA A 13 12.14 9.92 0.88
N ALA A 14 10.87 10.22 1.14
CA ALA A 14 9.74 9.46 0.62
C ALA A 14 9.71 9.47 -0.92
N GLU A 15 9.91 10.61 -1.54
CA GLU A 15 9.97 10.76 -3.00
C GLU A 15 11.12 9.95 -3.61
N LEU A 16 12.31 10.02 -3.00
CA LEU A 16 13.48 9.29 -3.47
C LEU A 16 13.37 7.78 -3.22
N PHE A 17 12.94 7.36 -2.03
CA PHE A 17 12.74 5.95 -1.72
C PHE A 17 11.72 5.29 -2.64
N TYR A 18 10.62 5.98 -2.93
CA TYR A 18 9.59 5.45 -3.81
C TYR A 18 10.02 5.39 -5.27
N SER A 19 10.75 6.42 -5.76
CA SER A 19 11.14 6.52 -7.17
C SER A 19 12.40 5.71 -7.54
N GLN A 20 13.34 5.55 -6.60
CA GLN A 20 14.67 4.97 -6.87
C GLN A 20 14.96 3.71 -6.06
N GLY A 21 14.16 3.40 -5.04
CA GLY A 21 14.39 2.32 -4.09
C GLY A 21 15.11 2.81 -2.82
N ILE A 22 14.89 2.07 -1.73
CA ILE A 22 15.40 2.44 -0.41
C ILE A 22 16.92 2.27 -0.35
N ARG A 23 17.43 1.11 -0.81
CA ARG A 23 18.88 0.82 -0.75
C ARG A 23 19.68 1.71 -1.68
N ALA A 24 19.16 2.00 -2.86
CA ALA A 24 19.82 2.84 -3.86
C ALA A 24 19.88 4.32 -3.47
N THR A 25 18.98 4.78 -2.59
CA THR A 25 18.92 6.17 -2.15
C THR A 25 19.93 6.44 -1.05
N GLY A 26 20.97 7.22 -1.34
CA GLY A 26 21.97 7.67 -0.36
C GLY A 26 21.51 8.88 0.46
N VAL A 27 22.03 9.01 1.69
CA VAL A 27 21.75 10.18 2.57
C VAL A 27 22.13 11.50 1.91
N ASP A 28 23.19 11.54 1.10
CA ASP A 28 23.60 12.74 0.37
C ASP A 28 22.55 13.24 -0.62
N ALA A 29 21.85 12.32 -1.30
CA ALA A 29 20.75 12.67 -2.19
C ALA A 29 19.57 13.27 -1.41
N ILE A 30 19.25 12.69 -0.25
CA ILE A 30 18.15 13.15 0.61
C ILE A 30 18.42 14.55 1.15
N VAL A 31 19.60 14.81 1.71
CA VAL A 31 19.94 16.14 2.27
C VAL A 31 19.99 17.22 1.20
N LYS A 32 20.44 16.85 -0.01
CA LYS A 32 20.41 17.75 -1.17
C LYS A 32 18.96 18.08 -1.58
N ALA A 33 18.10 17.09 -1.69
CA ALA A 33 16.69 17.28 -2.05
C ALA A 33 15.92 18.08 -0.98
N ALA A 34 16.19 17.83 0.31
CA ALA A 34 15.57 18.54 1.42
C ALA A 34 16.19 19.94 1.68
N ASN A 35 17.22 20.34 0.90
CA ASN A 35 17.99 21.56 1.10
C ASN A 35 18.47 21.72 2.55
N THR A 36 19.16 20.70 3.08
CA THR A 36 19.64 20.65 4.47
C THR A 36 21.03 19.99 4.57
N THR A 37 21.46 19.65 5.79
CA THR A 37 22.76 19.01 6.07
C THR A 37 22.58 17.63 6.68
N LYS A 38 23.61 16.77 6.58
CA LYS A 38 23.63 15.45 7.27
C LYS A 38 23.44 15.59 8.78
N MET A 39 24.07 16.60 9.38
CA MET A 39 23.93 16.87 10.81
C MET A 39 22.47 17.16 11.19
N SER A 40 21.77 17.97 10.40
CA SER A 40 20.35 18.25 10.62
C SER A 40 19.47 17.03 10.40
N LEU A 41 19.76 16.20 9.39
CA LEU A 41 19.04 14.95 9.16
C LEU A 41 19.18 14.01 10.35
N TYR A 42 20.42 13.74 10.80
CA TYR A 42 20.67 12.82 11.91
C TYR A 42 20.19 13.32 13.28
N LYS A 43 19.94 14.63 13.43
CA LYS A 43 19.27 15.18 14.60
C LYS A 43 17.81 14.71 14.72
N TYR A 44 17.10 14.53 13.59
CA TYR A 44 15.70 14.07 13.58
C TYR A 44 15.56 12.57 13.38
N PHE A 45 16.46 11.97 12.61
CA PHE A 45 16.46 10.55 12.27
C PHE A 45 17.87 10.00 12.54
N PRO A 46 18.09 9.34 13.68
CA PRO A 46 19.43 8.91 14.13
C PRO A 46 20.18 8.02 13.14
N SER A 47 19.42 7.28 12.29
CA SER A 47 19.97 6.46 11.21
C SER A 47 19.13 6.57 9.94
N LYS A 48 19.66 6.07 8.81
CA LYS A 48 18.87 5.91 7.59
C LYS A 48 17.72 4.95 7.81
N ASP A 49 17.91 3.90 8.60
CA ASP A 49 16.87 2.92 8.89
C ASP A 49 15.71 3.53 9.69
N ASP A 50 15.99 4.43 10.64
CA ASP A 50 14.94 5.19 11.34
C ASP A 50 14.13 6.07 10.38
N LEU A 51 14.80 6.69 9.40
CA LEU A 51 14.14 7.48 8.36
C LEU A 51 13.28 6.60 7.44
N VAL A 52 13.75 5.40 7.10
CA VAL A 52 12.97 4.41 6.32
C VAL A 52 11.73 3.98 7.08
N LEU A 53 11.85 3.67 8.35
CA LEU A 53 10.71 3.30 9.19
C LEU A 53 9.71 4.46 9.32
N ALA A 54 10.19 5.68 9.50
CA ALA A 54 9.33 6.87 9.52
C ALA A 54 8.58 7.06 8.20
N PHE A 55 9.27 6.87 7.06
CA PHE A 55 8.65 6.90 5.73
C PHE A 55 7.53 5.87 5.60
N LEU A 56 7.78 4.61 5.95
CA LEU A 56 6.78 3.55 5.81
C LEU A 56 5.58 3.78 6.74
N ARG A 57 5.79 4.19 7.98
CA ARG A 57 4.70 4.51 8.92
C ARG A 57 3.84 5.67 8.42
N LYS A 58 4.49 6.73 7.94
CA LYS A 58 3.76 7.88 7.37
C LYS A 58 2.99 7.47 6.10
N ARG A 59 3.59 6.65 5.25
CA ARG A 59 2.93 6.11 4.05
C ARG A 59 1.73 5.25 4.38
N ASP A 60 1.80 4.43 5.43
CA ASP A 60 0.69 3.61 5.92
C ASP A 60 -0.48 4.49 6.40
N GLU A 61 -0.20 5.47 7.26
CA GLU A 61 -1.21 6.40 7.77
C GLU A 61 -1.93 7.14 6.66
N ASP A 62 -1.15 7.73 5.72
CA ASP A 62 -1.69 8.48 4.60
C ASP A 62 -2.50 7.59 3.66
N PHE A 63 -1.98 6.38 3.35
CA PHE A 63 -2.66 5.43 2.48
C PHE A 63 -3.99 4.98 3.08
N ARG A 64 -4.03 4.58 4.35
CA ARG A 64 -5.26 4.12 4.99
C ARG A 64 -6.35 5.19 4.98
N THR A 65 -5.99 6.43 5.34
CA THR A 65 -6.95 7.54 5.37
C THR A 65 -7.48 7.85 3.97
N TRP A 66 -6.58 7.98 3.00
CA TRP A 66 -6.94 8.25 1.63
C TRP A 66 -7.76 7.11 1.02
N PHE A 67 -7.31 5.85 1.18
CA PHE A 67 -7.91 4.68 0.57
C PHE A 67 -9.33 4.42 1.07
N ALA A 68 -9.54 4.43 2.38
CA ALA A 68 -10.87 4.27 2.96
C ALA A 68 -11.82 5.37 2.50
N GLY A 69 -11.37 6.63 2.50
CA GLY A 69 -12.16 7.75 1.99
C GLY A 69 -12.53 7.62 0.51
N GLN A 70 -11.60 7.12 -0.33
CA GLN A 70 -11.90 6.87 -1.76
C GLN A 70 -12.92 5.74 -1.94
N VAL A 71 -12.77 4.64 -1.21
CA VAL A 71 -13.73 3.52 -1.25
C VAL A 71 -15.11 3.97 -0.78
N ASP A 72 -15.19 4.71 0.32
CA ASP A 72 -16.44 5.24 0.87
C ASP A 72 -17.12 6.24 -0.08
N SER A 73 -16.34 7.03 -0.82
CA SER A 73 -16.91 7.97 -1.80
C SER A 73 -17.51 7.30 -3.04
N LYS A 74 -17.13 6.05 -3.32
CA LYS A 74 -17.58 5.29 -4.50
C LYS A 74 -18.74 4.34 -4.22
N ALA A 75 -18.98 3.98 -2.95
CA ALA A 75 -19.94 2.93 -2.63
C ALA A 75 -20.49 3.06 -1.21
N ASP A 76 -21.80 2.83 -1.06
CA ASP A 76 -22.50 2.92 0.23
C ASP A 76 -22.70 1.55 0.90
N THR A 77 -22.70 0.45 0.13
CA THR A 77 -22.91 -0.90 0.68
C THR A 77 -21.61 -1.66 0.83
N PRO A 78 -21.47 -2.53 1.85
CA PRO A 78 -20.25 -3.32 2.05
C PRO A 78 -19.83 -4.12 0.80
N LYS A 79 -20.79 -4.73 0.10
CA LYS A 79 -20.53 -5.46 -1.15
C LYS A 79 -19.98 -4.54 -2.25
N ALA A 80 -20.59 -3.37 -2.43
CA ALA A 80 -20.12 -2.41 -3.43
C ALA A 80 -18.74 -1.86 -3.06
N LYS A 81 -18.44 -1.66 -1.76
CA LYS A 81 -17.12 -1.25 -1.26
C LYS A 81 -16.04 -2.28 -1.56
N LEU A 82 -16.32 -3.59 -1.43
CA LEU A 82 -15.38 -4.64 -1.82
C LEU A 82 -15.00 -4.56 -3.30
N LEU A 83 -15.91 -4.17 -4.18
CA LEU A 83 -15.63 -3.97 -5.61
C LEU A 83 -14.95 -2.62 -5.87
N ALA A 84 -15.33 -1.57 -5.14
CA ALA A 84 -14.72 -0.25 -5.24
C ALA A 84 -13.22 -0.25 -4.86
N ILE A 85 -12.75 -1.21 -4.05
CA ILE A 85 -11.32 -1.44 -3.79
C ILE A 85 -10.54 -1.53 -5.10
N PHE A 86 -11.03 -2.30 -6.06
CA PHE A 86 -10.34 -2.50 -7.35
C PHE A 86 -10.39 -1.24 -8.23
N ASP A 87 -11.47 -0.47 -8.16
CA ASP A 87 -11.57 0.81 -8.86
C ASP A 87 -10.56 1.81 -8.31
N VAL A 88 -10.48 1.96 -6.98
CA VAL A 88 -9.53 2.84 -6.31
C VAL A 88 -8.09 2.44 -6.62
N ILE A 89 -7.78 1.14 -6.56
CA ILE A 89 -6.45 0.61 -6.92
C ILE A 89 -6.15 0.87 -8.39
N GLY A 90 -7.12 0.68 -9.30
CA GLY A 90 -6.96 0.96 -10.72
C GLY A 90 -6.65 2.43 -11.00
N GLU A 91 -7.36 3.35 -10.35
CA GLU A 91 -7.12 4.80 -10.46
C GLU A 91 -5.73 5.17 -9.92
N TRP A 92 -5.35 4.61 -8.76
CA TRP A 92 -4.01 4.83 -8.21
C TRP A 92 -2.91 4.29 -9.14
N MET A 93 -3.10 3.11 -9.73
CA MET A 93 -2.13 2.54 -10.67
C MET A 93 -2.03 3.34 -11.98
N ALA A 94 -3.05 4.11 -12.35
CA ALA A 94 -3.05 4.91 -13.58
C ALA A 94 -2.18 6.18 -13.50
N ILE A 95 -1.83 6.66 -12.30
CA ILE A 95 -1.02 7.88 -12.17
C ILE A 95 0.39 7.70 -12.77
N PRO A 96 0.99 8.74 -13.38
CA PRO A 96 2.32 8.66 -14.01
C PRO A 96 3.44 8.26 -13.03
N GLU A 97 3.31 8.67 -11.77
CA GLU A 97 4.27 8.44 -10.69
C GLU A 97 4.20 7.03 -10.08
N PHE A 98 3.24 6.19 -10.52
CA PHE A 98 3.10 4.84 -9.98
C PHE A 98 4.37 4.00 -10.18
N ARG A 99 4.86 3.42 -9.08
CA ARG A 99 6.06 2.57 -9.02
C ARG A 99 5.79 1.28 -8.20
N GLY A 100 4.52 0.85 -8.13
CA GLY A 100 4.13 -0.29 -7.33
C GLY A 100 3.81 0.06 -5.87
N CYS A 101 3.59 -0.96 -5.07
CA CYS A 101 3.36 -0.82 -3.64
C CYS A 101 4.67 -0.59 -2.90
N ALA A 102 4.77 0.50 -2.12
CA ALA A 102 5.96 0.82 -1.34
C ALA A 102 6.34 -0.30 -0.34
N PHE A 103 5.34 -0.99 0.23
CA PHE A 103 5.56 -2.07 1.20
C PHE A 103 6.02 -3.37 0.53
N ILE A 104 5.49 -3.73 -0.63
CA ILE A 104 5.98 -4.86 -1.44
C ILE A 104 7.43 -4.60 -1.84
N ASN A 105 7.73 -3.39 -2.33
CA ASN A 105 9.08 -3.00 -2.73
C ASN A 105 10.04 -3.03 -1.52
N ALA A 106 9.63 -2.47 -0.37
CA ALA A 106 10.44 -2.49 0.85
C ALA A 106 10.70 -3.91 1.35
N ALA A 107 9.70 -4.80 1.39
CA ALA A 107 9.88 -6.19 1.78
C ALA A 107 10.84 -6.94 0.85
N ALA A 108 10.81 -6.66 -0.45
CA ALA A 108 11.75 -7.24 -1.42
C ALA A 108 13.19 -6.76 -1.21
N GLU A 109 13.38 -5.50 -0.83
CA GLU A 109 14.71 -4.97 -0.49
C GLU A 109 15.22 -5.47 0.88
N PHE A 110 14.33 -5.79 1.81
CA PHE A 110 14.66 -6.26 3.18
C PHE A 110 14.00 -7.62 3.46
N PRO A 111 14.50 -8.72 2.87
CA PRO A 111 13.81 -10.01 2.85
C PRO A 111 13.85 -10.79 4.19
N LEU A 112 14.61 -10.33 5.18
CA LEU A 112 14.72 -11.04 6.46
C LEU A 112 13.54 -10.65 7.37
N GLU A 113 12.76 -11.62 7.81
CA GLU A 113 11.57 -11.43 8.67
C GLU A 113 11.86 -10.67 9.98
N GLY A 114 13.08 -10.84 10.54
CA GLY A 114 13.53 -10.10 11.71
C GLY A 114 13.93 -8.65 11.44
N ASN A 115 13.94 -8.19 10.18
CA ASN A 115 14.27 -6.81 9.87
C ASN A 115 13.07 -5.90 10.15
N PRO A 116 13.23 -4.76 10.86
CA PRO A 116 12.13 -3.85 11.20
C PRO A 116 11.37 -3.31 9.97
N VAL A 117 12.06 -3.10 8.84
CA VAL A 117 11.43 -2.66 7.58
C VAL A 117 10.50 -3.75 7.03
N HIS A 118 10.93 -5.02 7.09
CA HIS A 118 10.09 -6.15 6.72
C HIS A 118 8.86 -6.26 7.62
N GLN A 119 9.05 -6.13 8.94
CA GLN A 119 7.96 -6.21 9.92
C GLN A 119 6.90 -5.14 9.70
N VAL A 120 7.29 -3.87 9.51
CA VAL A 120 6.35 -2.78 9.19
C VAL A 120 5.60 -3.05 7.87
N SER A 121 6.27 -3.65 6.89
CA SER A 121 5.62 -4.03 5.63
C SER A 121 4.60 -5.16 5.82
N ALA A 122 4.91 -6.14 6.66
CA ALA A 122 3.99 -7.23 7.02
C ALA A 122 2.80 -6.73 7.86
N GLU A 123 3.02 -5.79 8.77
CA GLU A 123 1.94 -5.14 9.53
C GLU A 123 0.93 -4.42 8.62
N PHE A 124 1.42 -3.64 7.63
CA PHE A 124 0.56 -3.01 6.62
C PHE A 124 -0.27 -4.05 5.85
N TYR A 125 0.38 -5.14 5.45
CA TYR A 125 -0.24 -6.26 4.75
C TYR A 125 -1.39 -6.89 5.55
N ASP A 126 -1.20 -7.13 6.85
CA ASP A 126 -2.24 -7.68 7.72
C ASP A 126 -3.38 -6.69 7.95
N GLN A 127 -3.08 -5.42 8.12
CA GLN A 127 -4.10 -4.38 8.31
C GLN A 127 -4.98 -4.21 7.08
N PHE A 128 -4.41 -4.26 5.86
CA PHE A 128 -5.16 -4.20 4.63
C PHE A 128 -6.09 -5.42 4.45
N ARG A 129 -5.59 -6.63 4.78
CA ARG A 129 -6.41 -7.84 4.83
C ARG A 129 -7.57 -7.70 5.82
N ASN A 130 -7.31 -7.20 7.02
CA ASN A 130 -8.35 -7.03 8.04
C ASN A 130 -9.43 -6.04 7.58
N TYR A 131 -9.07 -4.94 6.93
CA TYR A 131 -10.03 -4.01 6.34
C TYR A 131 -10.97 -4.71 5.33
N ILE A 132 -10.42 -5.58 4.48
CA ILE A 132 -11.23 -6.36 3.54
C ILE A 132 -12.11 -7.39 4.28
N ALA A 133 -11.59 -8.05 5.32
CA ALA A 133 -12.32 -9.03 6.11
C ALA A 133 -13.51 -8.40 6.83
N ASP A 134 -13.34 -7.20 7.39
CA ASP A 134 -14.42 -6.44 8.03
C ASP A 134 -15.55 -6.14 7.03
N LEU A 135 -15.23 -5.68 5.83
CA LEU A 135 -16.23 -5.47 4.76
C LEU A 135 -16.90 -6.78 4.33
N ALA A 136 -16.14 -7.87 4.22
CA ALA A 136 -16.67 -9.18 3.87
C ALA A 136 -17.64 -9.71 4.95
N GLY A 137 -17.31 -9.53 6.22
CA GLY A 137 -18.18 -9.85 7.34
C GLY A 137 -19.49 -9.05 7.32
N GLN A 138 -19.41 -7.73 7.08
CA GLN A 138 -20.56 -6.84 6.93
C GLN A 138 -21.46 -7.21 5.72
N CYS A 139 -20.87 -7.83 4.68
CA CYS A 139 -21.60 -8.38 3.53
C CYS A 139 -22.38 -9.66 3.85
N GLY A 140 -22.14 -10.31 4.98
CA GLY A 140 -22.67 -11.63 5.29
C GLY A 140 -21.92 -12.79 4.62
N SER A 141 -20.62 -12.63 4.34
CA SER A 141 -19.75 -13.72 3.88
C SER A 141 -19.70 -14.83 4.92
N ASN A 142 -19.80 -16.09 4.47
CA ASN A 142 -19.66 -17.26 5.34
C ASN A 142 -18.21 -17.52 5.80
N SER A 143 -17.23 -16.92 5.16
CA SER A 143 -15.80 -17.07 5.44
C SER A 143 -15.07 -15.77 5.13
N PRO A 144 -15.29 -14.68 5.93
CA PRO A 144 -14.78 -13.35 5.61
C PRO A 144 -13.26 -13.29 5.53
N GLU A 145 -12.53 -14.02 6.39
CA GLU A 145 -11.06 -14.07 6.37
C GLU A 145 -10.51 -14.73 5.10
N THR A 146 -11.16 -15.82 4.68
CA THR A 146 -10.77 -16.54 3.44
C THR A 146 -11.06 -15.66 2.22
N LEU A 147 -12.22 -15.01 2.17
CA LEU A 147 -12.55 -14.09 1.09
C LEU A 147 -11.56 -12.93 1.06
N ALA A 148 -11.27 -12.32 2.20
CA ALA A 148 -10.30 -11.23 2.31
C ALA A 148 -8.91 -11.63 1.81
N GLN A 149 -8.43 -12.80 2.18
CA GLN A 149 -7.13 -13.32 1.72
C GLN A 149 -7.08 -13.45 0.20
N ARG A 150 -8.15 -13.95 -0.42
CA ARG A 150 -8.26 -14.12 -1.88
C ARG A 150 -8.34 -12.77 -2.60
N LEU A 151 -9.19 -11.85 -2.12
CA LEU A 151 -9.34 -10.53 -2.71
C LEU A 151 -8.04 -9.73 -2.62
N ARG A 152 -7.31 -9.84 -1.50
CA ARG A 152 -6.01 -9.23 -1.34
C ARG A 152 -4.97 -9.77 -2.34
N LEU A 153 -4.93 -11.10 -2.54
CA LEU A 153 -4.05 -11.71 -3.55
C LEU A 153 -4.35 -11.17 -4.95
N LEU A 154 -5.63 -10.93 -5.29
CA LEU A 154 -6.01 -10.31 -6.56
C LEU A 154 -5.50 -8.86 -6.66
N VAL A 155 -5.63 -8.08 -5.59
CA VAL A 155 -5.11 -6.69 -5.54
C VAL A 155 -3.59 -6.69 -5.73
N GLU A 156 -2.86 -7.52 -5.00
CA GLU A 156 -1.40 -7.62 -5.10
C GLU A 156 -0.94 -8.05 -6.49
N GLY A 157 -1.61 -9.07 -7.04
CA GLY A 157 -1.35 -9.52 -8.41
C GLY A 157 -1.58 -8.43 -9.44
N ALA A 158 -2.64 -7.62 -9.28
CA ALA A 158 -2.92 -6.49 -10.15
C ALA A 158 -1.82 -5.41 -10.07
N ILE A 159 -1.41 -5.06 -8.84
CA ILE A 159 -0.34 -4.07 -8.58
C ILE A 159 0.98 -4.51 -9.23
N VAL A 160 1.39 -5.77 -9.01
CA VAL A 160 2.64 -6.29 -9.58
C VAL A 160 2.57 -6.37 -11.10
N SER A 161 1.43 -6.81 -11.66
CA SER A 161 1.23 -6.87 -13.11
C SER A 161 1.34 -5.49 -13.75
N GLU A 162 0.74 -4.47 -13.16
CA GLU A 162 0.83 -3.08 -13.64
C GLU A 162 2.23 -2.49 -13.49
N GLN A 163 2.96 -2.87 -12.41
CA GLN A 163 4.35 -2.47 -12.21
C GLN A 163 5.28 -3.09 -13.27
N MET A 164 5.04 -4.34 -13.64
CA MET A 164 5.81 -5.04 -14.68
C MET A 164 5.50 -4.54 -16.10
N LYS A 165 4.25 -4.20 -16.36
CA LYS A 165 3.80 -3.71 -17.66
C LYS A 165 2.68 -2.70 -17.48
N ARG A 166 2.99 -1.42 -17.73
CA ARG A 166 2.02 -0.31 -17.65
C ARG A 166 0.83 -0.52 -18.57
N TYR A 167 -0.33 -0.07 -18.13
CA TYR A 167 -1.61 -0.19 -18.84
C TYR A 167 -1.99 -1.65 -19.13
N SER A 168 -1.72 -2.54 -18.15
CA SER A 168 -1.99 -3.97 -18.27
C SER A 168 -3.47 -4.33 -18.23
N GLY A 169 -4.33 -3.43 -17.72
CA GLY A 169 -5.74 -3.70 -17.44
C GLY A 169 -5.95 -4.67 -16.27
N SER A 170 -4.92 -4.93 -15.48
CA SER A 170 -4.92 -5.92 -14.40
C SER A 170 -5.93 -5.61 -13.29
N ALA A 171 -6.21 -4.34 -12.99
CA ALA A 171 -7.22 -3.96 -11.99
C ALA A 171 -8.62 -4.42 -12.41
N GLU A 172 -8.99 -4.21 -13.67
CA GLU A 172 -10.30 -4.65 -14.18
C GLU A 172 -10.41 -6.19 -14.19
N GLN A 173 -9.38 -6.89 -14.63
CA GLN A 173 -9.35 -8.35 -14.60
C GLN A 173 -9.45 -8.90 -13.17
N ALA A 174 -8.74 -8.30 -12.21
CA ALA A 174 -8.81 -8.65 -10.81
C ALA A 174 -10.22 -8.38 -10.24
N LYS A 175 -10.85 -7.26 -10.62
CA LYS A 175 -12.23 -6.93 -10.25
C LYS A 175 -13.23 -7.97 -10.76
N GLN A 176 -13.10 -8.41 -12.00
CA GLN A 176 -13.96 -9.45 -12.57
C GLN A 176 -13.84 -10.79 -11.81
N ALA A 177 -12.62 -11.19 -11.45
CA ALA A 177 -12.39 -12.36 -10.60
C ALA A 177 -12.96 -12.17 -9.19
N ALA A 178 -12.84 -10.96 -8.62
CA ALA A 178 -13.37 -10.64 -7.31
C ALA A 178 -14.90 -10.74 -7.25
N ILE A 179 -15.62 -10.34 -8.31
CA ILE A 179 -17.09 -10.51 -8.41
C ILE A 179 -17.47 -11.96 -8.19
N VAL A 180 -16.79 -12.89 -8.87
CA VAL A 180 -17.08 -14.34 -8.77
C VAL A 180 -16.82 -14.84 -7.34
N LEU A 181 -15.70 -14.44 -6.72
CA LEU A 181 -15.37 -14.85 -5.35
C LEU A 181 -16.35 -14.29 -4.32
N ILE A 182 -16.74 -13.02 -4.45
CA ILE A 182 -17.71 -12.38 -3.54
C ILE A 182 -19.07 -13.06 -3.67
N GLU A 183 -19.59 -13.25 -4.89
CA GLU A 183 -20.86 -13.91 -5.13
C GLU A 183 -20.88 -15.35 -4.60
N GLY A 184 -19.81 -16.11 -4.84
CA GLY A 184 -19.67 -17.48 -4.35
C GLY A 184 -19.64 -17.56 -2.83
N SER A 185 -18.91 -16.65 -2.17
CA SER A 185 -18.83 -16.59 -0.71
C SER A 185 -20.17 -16.22 -0.06
N LEU A 186 -20.96 -15.34 -0.67
CA LEU A 186 -22.28 -14.96 -0.17
C LEU A 186 -23.34 -16.07 -0.36
N ARG A 187 -23.18 -16.90 -1.37
CA ARG A 187 -24.07 -18.06 -1.64
C ARG A 187 -23.68 -19.32 -0.86
N GLY A 188 -22.57 -19.29 -0.15
CA GLY A 188 -22.08 -20.44 0.61
C GLY A 188 -21.57 -21.59 -0.28
N ILE A 189 -21.06 -21.29 -1.47
CA ILE A 189 -20.49 -22.30 -2.35
C ILE A 189 -19.19 -22.82 -1.73
N PRO A 190 -19.10 -24.16 -1.45
CA PRO A 190 -17.90 -24.73 -0.85
C PRO A 190 -16.67 -24.48 -1.72
N GLY A 191 -15.58 -23.97 -1.09
CA GLY A 191 -14.33 -23.70 -1.79
C GLY A 191 -14.24 -22.33 -2.48
N LEU A 192 -15.31 -21.54 -2.48
CA LEU A 192 -15.31 -20.13 -2.93
C LEU A 192 -15.45 -19.14 -1.79
#